data_efeaf6bea63a0aab908fed265cc74202
#
_entry.id   efeaf6bea63a0aab908fed265cc74202
#
_cell.length_a   1.000
_cell.length_b   1.000
_cell.length_c   1.000
_cell.angle_alpha   90.00
_cell.angle_beta   90.00
_cell.angle_gamma   90.00
#
_symmetry.space_group_name_H-M   'P 1'
#
loop_
_entity.id
_entity.type
_entity.pdbx_description
1 polymer ?
#
loop_
_entity_poly.entity_id
_entity_poly.type
_entity_poly.pdbx_seq_one_letter_code
_entity_poly.pdbx_strand_id
1 'polypeptide(L)'
;MVRLSAIILSLLIFLLSFQAQAKNPPPGTGTSDIPANILIMLDNSGSMSAKLYNSVQVYYPLDVATDSSGNVYVMEYYNNRIKVFDSSGAYLRSFGGYGNACYQWQYARQFTIYNDVVYIADTYGRKVKSLTLTGQ
;
A
#
# COMPACT_ATOMS: atom_id res chain seq x y z
N MET A 1 -12.51 -52.60 -36.97
CA MET A 1 -13.12 -51.90 -35.79
C MET A 1 -12.12 -51.14 -34.91
N VAL A 2 -10.85 -50.93 -35.33
CA VAL A 2 -9.82 -50.30 -34.48
C VAL A 2 -9.60 -48.79 -34.80
N ARG A 3 -10.13 -48.29 -35.92
CA ARG A 3 -9.88 -46.87 -36.33
C ARG A 3 -10.84 -45.84 -35.78
N LEU A 4 -12.00 -46.25 -35.26
CA LEU A 4 -13.00 -45.30 -34.71
C LEU A 4 -12.67 -44.86 -33.29
N SER A 5 -12.02 -45.74 -32.50
CA SER A 5 -11.60 -45.44 -31.14
C SER A 5 -10.48 -44.39 -31.04
N ALA A 6 -9.54 -44.40 -32.03
CA ALA A 6 -8.43 -43.46 -32.05
C ALA A 6 -8.87 -42.03 -32.40
N ILE A 7 -9.90 -41.87 -33.25
CA ILE A 7 -10.44 -40.57 -33.63
C ILE A 7 -11.22 -39.94 -32.46
N ILE A 8 -11.99 -40.76 -31.72
CA ILE A 8 -12.74 -40.29 -30.55
C ILE A 8 -11.78 -39.88 -29.41
N LEU A 9 -10.71 -40.66 -29.21
CA LEU A 9 -9.70 -40.31 -28.19
C LEU A 9 -8.92 -39.05 -28.57
N SER A 10 -8.61 -38.84 -29.84
CA SER A 10 -7.98 -37.59 -30.33
C SER A 10 -8.88 -36.36 -30.16
N LEU A 11 -10.19 -36.53 -30.43
CA LEU A 11 -11.15 -35.44 -30.26
C LEU A 11 -11.37 -35.08 -28.75
N LEU A 12 -11.32 -36.08 -27.88
CA LEU A 12 -11.44 -35.90 -26.44
C LEU A 12 -10.20 -35.16 -25.85
N ILE A 13 -9.01 -35.47 -26.37
CA ILE A 13 -7.77 -34.77 -25.95
C ILE A 13 -7.77 -33.33 -26.45
N PHE A 14 -8.34 -33.06 -27.63
CA PHE A 14 -8.45 -31.69 -28.15
C PHE A 14 -9.47 -30.84 -27.40
N LEU A 15 -10.54 -31.44 -26.86
CA LEU A 15 -11.54 -30.77 -26.02
C LEU A 15 -11.02 -30.49 -24.61
N LEU A 16 -10.05 -31.21 -24.09
CA LEU A 16 -9.44 -31.01 -22.78
C LEU A 16 -8.35 -29.93 -22.79
N SER A 17 -7.88 -29.48 -23.93
CA SER A 17 -6.86 -28.41 -24.03
C SER A 17 -7.42 -27.02 -24.17
N PHE A 18 -8.75 -26.83 -24.18
CA PHE A 18 -9.37 -25.51 -24.05
C PHE A 18 -9.56 -25.19 -22.59
N GLN A 19 -8.47 -25.15 -21.85
CA GLN A 19 -8.44 -24.42 -20.59
C GLN A 19 -8.51 -22.93 -20.96
N ALA A 20 -9.65 -22.30 -20.68
CA ALA A 20 -9.76 -20.87 -20.74
C ALA A 20 -8.68 -20.29 -19.82
N GLN A 21 -7.61 -19.78 -20.41
CA GLN A 21 -6.64 -18.97 -19.67
C GLN A 21 -7.40 -17.78 -19.14
N ALA A 22 -7.65 -17.78 -17.84
CA ALA A 22 -8.24 -16.64 -17.20
C ALA A 22 -7.35 -15.44 -17.53
N LYS A 23 -7.90 -14.50 -18.29
CA LYS A 23 -7.25 -13.22 -18.58
C LYS A 23 -6.82 -12.66 -17.24
N ASN A 24 -5.54 -12.29 -17.12
CA ASN A 24 -5.05 -11.66 -15.89
C ASN A 24 -6.05 -10.61 -15.41
N PRO A 25 -6.47 -10.64 -14.15
CA PRO A 25 -7.38 -9.62 -13.64
C PRO A 25 -6.74 -8.25 -13.83
N PRO A 26 -7.52 -7.20 -14.08
CA PRO A 26 -6.99 -5.85 -14.24
C PRO A 26 -6.16 -5.46 -13.00
N PRO A 27 -5.14 -4.59 -13.16
CA PRO A 27 -4.34 -4.11 -12.04
C PRO A 27 -5.26 -3.62 -10.91
N GLY A 28 -5.10 -4.17 -9.71
CA GLY A 28 -5.96 -3.87 -8.56
C GLY A 28 -6.97 -4.94 -8.19
N THR A 29 -7.15 -6.01 -9.01
CA THR A 29 -7.99 -7.17 -8.67
C THR A 29 -7.15 -8.41 -8.34
N GLY A 30 -5.95 -8.22 -7.79
CA GLY A 30 -5.05 -9.31 -7.44
C GLY A 30 -5.65 -10.25 -6.41
N THR A 31 -5.55 -11.56 -6.70
CA THR A 31 -5.84 -12.66 -5.76
C THR A 31 -4.71 -12.89 -4.75
N SER A 32 -3.88 -11.86 -4.50
CA SER A 32 -2.95 -11.91 -3.38
C SER A 32 -3.75 -11.58 -2.13
N ASP A 33 -3.57 -12.36 -1.08
CA ASP A 33 -4.17 -12.23 0.25
C ASP A 33 -3.84 -10.87 0.92
N ILE A 34 -4.23 -9.78 0.27
CA ILE A 34 -4.38 -8.51 0.97
C ILE A 34 -5.71 -8.64 1.69
N PRO A 35 -5.74 -8.61 3.03
CA PRO A 35 -7.01 -8.55 3.74
C PRO A 35 -7.81 -7.39 3.16
N ALA A 36 -8.93 -7.70 2.52
CA ALA A 36 -9.69 -6.80 1.64
C ALA A 36 -10.42 -5.67 2.39
N ASN A 37 -9.92 -5.17 3.53
CA ASN A 37 -10.67 -4.27 4.38
C ASN A 37 -9.86 -3.14 5.03
N ILE A 38 -8.78 -2.67 4.43
CA ILE A 38 -8.27 -1.37 4.84
C ILE A 38 -8.82 -0.34 3.85
N LEU A 39 -10.09 0.00 4.00
CA LEU A 39 -10.64 1.20 3.40
C LEU A 39 -10.17 2.39 4.24
N ILE A 40 -9.04 2.95 3.90
CA ILE A 40 -8.61 4.23 4.47
C ILE A 40 -9.33 5.32 3.68
N MET A 41 -10.48 5.73 4.18
CA MET A 41 -11.14 6.95 3.71
C MET A 41 -10.39 8.13 4.29
N LEU A 42 -9.53 8.76 3.49
CA LEU A 42 -8.93 10.04 3.81
C LEU A 42 -9.98 11.14 3.58
N ASP A 43 -10.90 11.28 4.52
CA ASP A 43 -11.79 12.43 4.55
C ASP A 43 -11.04 13.59 5.23
N ASN A 44 -10.83 14.68 4.50
CA ASN A 44 -10.19 15.91 4.98
C ASN A 44 -11.17 16.82 5.74
N SER A 45 -12.35 16.33 6.11
CA SER A 45 -13.26 17.10 6.98
C SER A 45 -12.73 17.08 8.42
N GLY A 46 -12.73 18.23 9.10
CA GLY A 46 -12.20 18.39 10.46
C GLY A 46 -12.88 17.51 11.54
N SER A 47 -13.77 16.61 11.15
CA SER A 47 -14.46 15.66 12.03
C SER A 47 -13.75 14.29 12.11
N MET A 48 -12.74 14.02 11.28
CA MET A 48 -12.05 12.74 11.25
C MET A 48 -10.80 12.75 12.14
N SER A 49 -10.98 12.59 13.43
CA SER A 49 -9.97 11.87 14.21
C SER A 49 -10.14 10.38 13.91
N ALA A 50 -9.58 9.92 12.81
CA ALA A 50 -9.64 8.50 12.47
C ALA A 50 -8.96 7.70 13.57
N LYS A 51 -9.76 7.01 14.35
CA LYS A 51 -9.31 6.07 15.35
C LYS A 51 -8.93 4.79 14.62
N LEU A 52 -7.69 4.72 14.15
CA LEU A 52 -7.12 3.43 13.81
C LEU A 52 -7.03 2.61 15.10
N TYR A 53 -7.39 1.35 15.01
CA TYR A 53 -7.52 0.39 16.10
C TYR A 53 -6.53 0.65 17.26
N ASN A 54 -6.99 0.68 18.52
CA ASN A 54 -6.22 0.95 19.75
C ASN A 54 -5.91 2.43 20.10
N SER A 55 -6.85 3.37 19.90
CA SER A 55 -6.78 4.74 20.45
C SER A 55 -5.61 5.62 19.97
N VAL A 56 -4.80 5.22 19.03
CA VAL A 56 -3.76 6.08 18.45
C VAL A 56 -4.41 7.00 17.41
N GLN A 57 -4.65 8.22 17.84
CA GLN A 57 -5.23 9.25 16.98
C GLN A 57 -4.25 9.66 15.88
N VAL A 58 -4.72 9.74 14.63
CA VAL A 58 -3.99 10.35 13.51
C VAL A 58 -4.50 11.77 13.32
N TYR A 59 -3.59 12.74 13.26
CA TYR A 59 -3.92 14.16 13.19
C TYR A 59 -3.61 14.74 11.82
N TYR A 60 -4.64 15.22 11.12
CA TYR A 60 -4.57 15.76 9.76
C TYR A 60 -3.80 14.85 8.78
N PRO A 61 -4.30 13.62 8.54
CA PRO A 61 -3.68 12.72 7.57
C PRO A 61 -3.85 13.28 6.16
N LEU A 62 -2.77 13.32 5.38
CA LEU A 62 -2.81 13.76 3.99
C LEU A 62 -2.50 12.67 2.99
N ASP A 63 -1.72 11.66 3.39
CA ASP A 63 -1.27 10.64 2.47
C ASP A 63 -0.99 9.31 3.20
N VAL A 64 -1.09 8.22 2.47
CA VAL A 64 -0.91 6.86 2.99
C VAL A 64 -0.18 5.99 1.97
N ALA A 65 0.72 5.16 2.45
CA ALA A 65 1.40 4.14 1.65
C ALA A 65 1.59 2.86 2.47
N THR A 66 1.92 1.77 1.80
CA THR A 66 2.25 0.49 2.44
C THR A 66 3.64 0.02 2.02
N ASP A 67 4.36 -0.65 2.92
CA ASP A 67 5.60 -1.34 2.58
C ASP A 67 5.36 -2.76 2.07
N SER A 68 6.43 -3.46 1.70
CA SER A 68 6.39 -4.83 1.20
C SER A 68 5.88 -5.86 2.23
N SER A 69 5.91 -5.52 3.51
CA SER A 69 5.40 -6.34 4.62
C SER A 69 3.94 -6.08 4.95
N GLY A 70 3.29 -5.11 4.27
CA GLY A 70 1.91 -4.71 4.51
C GLY A 70 1.74 -3.75 5.67
N ASN A 71 2.81 -3.18 6.23
CA ASN A 71 2.68 -2.12 7.22
C ASN A 71 2.15 -0.84 6.56
N VAL A 72 1.31 -0.11 7.29
CA VAL A 72 0.62 1.10 6.82
C VAL A 72 1.32 2.34 7.36
N TYR A 73 1.70 3.23 6.48
CA TYR A 73 2.37 4.50 6.77
C TYR A 73 1.39 5.64 6.53
N VAL A 74 1.19 6.51 7.50
CA VAL A 74 0.24 7.63 7.43
C VAL A 74 0.97 8.93 7.69
N MET A 75 0.95 9.85 6.71
CA MET A 75 1.55 11.18 6.85
C MET A 75 0.62 12.12 7.61
N GLU A 76 1.10 12.67 8.71
CA GLU A 76 0.46 13.74 9.47
C GLU A 76 1.04 15.11 9.10
N TYR A 77 0.26 15.92 8.41
CA TYR A 77 0.71 17.18 7.82
C TYR A 77 1.25 18.18 8.86
N TYR A 78 0.44 18.56 9.83
CA TYR A 78 0.84 19.57 10.82
C TYR A 78 1.89 19.06 11.81
N ASN A 79 1.94 17.76 12.03
CA ASN A 79 2.94 17.16 12.91
C ASN A 79 4.27 16.88 12.19
N ASN A 80 4.31 17.05 10.86
CA ASN A 80 5.49 16.76 10.03
C ASN A 80 6.10 15.40 10.33
N ARG A 81 5.26 14.36 10.47
CA ARG A 81 5.71 13.01 10.79
C ARG A 81 4.89 11.97 10.05
N ILE A 82 5.43 10.77 9.96
CA ILE A 82 4.74 9.58 9.50
C ILE A 82 4.51 8.67 10.70
N LYS A 83 3.28 8.20 10.88
CA LYS A 83 2.92 7.11 11.78
C LYS A 83 2.89 5.80 11.02
N VAL A 84 3.37 4.74 11.66
CA VAL A 84 3.43 3.40 11.09
C VAL A 84 2.58 2.47 11.94
N PHE A 85 1.76 1.70 11.26
CA PHE A 85 0.92 0.66 11.82
C PHE A 85 1.24 -0.66 11.14
N ASP A 86 1.07 -1.78 11.82
CA ASP A 86 1.17 -3.08 11.19
C ASP A 86 -0.06 -3.41 10.33
N SER A 87 -0.04 -4.55 9.65
CA SER A 87 -1.14 -5.00 8.79
C SER A 87 -2.44 -5.27 9.55
N SER A 88 -2.41 -5.38 10.88
CA SER A 88 -3.58 -5.51 11.74
C SER A 88 -4.13 -4.16 12.21
N GLY A 89 -3.41 -3.06 11.93
CA GLY A 89 -3.73 -1.70 12.37
C GLY A 89 -3.18 -1.33 13.75
N ALA A 90 -2.34 -2.17 14.36
CA ALA A 90 -1.69 -1.82 15.61
C ALA A 90 -0.55 -0.82 15.37
N TYR A 91 -0.45 0.21 16.24
CA TYR A 91 0.59 1.22 16.13
C TYR A 91 1.98 0.63 16.43
N LEU A 92 2.92 0.86 15.53
CA LEU A 92 4.30 0.43 15.68
C LEU A 92 5.22 1.56 16.15
N ARG A 93 5.23 2.67 15.41
CA ARG A 93 6.15 3.79 15.65
C ARG A 93 5.73 5.04 14.87
N SER A 94 6.45 6.12 15.11
CA SER A 94 6.43 7.29 14.23
C SER A 94 7.85 7.84 14.03
N PHE A 95 8.06 8.53 12.92
CA PHE A 95 9.30 9.22 12.61
C PHE A 95 9.02 10.52 11.85
N GLY A 96 10.04 11.38 11.79
CA GLY A 96 9.94 12.69 11.17
C GLY A 96 10.01 13.83 12.19
N GLY A 97 9.65 15.03 11.78
CA GLY A 97 9.63 16.22 12.57
C GLY A 97 9.75 17.46 11.67
N TYR A 98 9.40 18.62 12.19
CA TYR A 98 9.60 19.89 11.50
C TYR A 98 11.07 20.29 11.48
N GLY A 99 11.65 20.53 10.30
CA GLY A 99 13.04 20.97 10.20
C GLY A 99 13.71 20.64 8.87
N ASN A 100 15.05 20.79 8.87
CA ASN A 100 15.90 20.63 7.68
C ASN A 100 16.84 19.42 7.73
N ALA A 101 16.90 18.69 8.86
CA ALA A 101 17.70 17.49 8.96
C ALA A 101 17.26 16.41 7.97
N CYS A 102 18.09 15.39 7.74
CA CYS A 102 17.78 14.34 6.77
C CYS A 102 16.44 13.67 7.04
N TYR A 103 16.11 13.45 8.32
CA TYR A 103 14.89 12.80 8.80
C TYR A 103 13.75 13.77 9.13
N GLN A 104 13.88 15.07 8.81
CA GLN A 104 12.88 16.12 9.05
C GLN A 104 12.40 16.70 7.74
N TRP A 105 11.20 17.30 7.72
CA TRP A 105 10.65 18.00 6.56
C TRP A 105 9.75 19.15 7.00
N GLN A 106 9.34 19.98 6.03
CA GLN A 106 8.51 21.15 6.26
C GLN A 106 7.22 21.03 5.46
N TYR A 107 6.14 20.64 6.12
CA TYR A 107 4.80 20.55 5.55
C TYR A 107 4.75 19.74 4.24
N ALA A 108 5.37 18.56 4.23
CA ALA A 108 5.24 17.61 3.14
C ALA A 108 3.78 17.20 2.99
N ARG A 109 3.32 17.08 1.74
CA ARG A 109 1.93 16.74 1.42
C ARG A 109 1.77 15.34 0.88
N GLN A 110 2.82 14.80 0.32
CA GLN A 110 2.83 13.48 -0.32
C GLN A 110 4.13 12.75 -0.04
N PHE A 111 4.03 11.46 0.02
CA PHE A 111 5.17 10.55 0.05
C PHE A 111 4.82 9.26 -0.70
N THR A 112 5.80 8.45 -0.98
CA THR A 112 5.59 7.10 -1.53
C THR A 112 6.61 6.14 -0.94
N ILE A 113 6.32 4.85 -1.01
CA ILE A 113 7.26 3.78 -0.68
C ILE A 113 7.52 2.99 -1.95
N TYR A 114 8.79 2.85 -2.31
CA TYR A 114 9.21 2.05 -3.43
C TYR A 114 10.48 1.28 -3.06
N ASN A 115 10.47 -0.03 -3.26
CA ASN A 115 11.56 -0.92 -2.85
C ASN A 115 12.00 -0.70 -1.39
N ASP A 116 11.02 -0.56 -0.49
CA ASP A 116 11.21 -0.32 0.95
C ASP A 116 12.02 0.95 1.28
N VAL A 117 12.00 1.92 0.37
CA VAL A 117 12.52 3.28 0.57
C VAL A 117 11.36 4.27 0.59
N VAL A 118 11.32 5.13 1.59
CA VAL A 118 10.33 6.20 1.73
C VAL A 118 10.83 7.44 1.00
N TYR A 119 10.09 7.92 0.01
CA TYR A 119 10.38 9.16 -0.73
C TYR A 119 9.37 10.23 -0.35
N ILE A 120 9.83 11.36 0.16
CA ILE A 120 9.00 12.46 0.67
C ILE A 120 9.18 13.69 -0.19
N ALA A 121 8.08 14.27 -0.69
CA ALA A 121 8.07 15.57 -1.33
C ALA A 121 8.00 16.68 -0.26
N ASP A 122 9.16 17.17 0.19
CA ASP A 122 9.29 18.23 1.18
C ASP A 122 8.92 19.58 0.56
N THR A 123 7.64 19.93 0.64
CA THR A 123 7.06 21.05 -0.12
C THR A 123 7.72 22.38 0.20
N TYR A 124 7.82 22.75 1.47
CA TYR A 124 8.45 24.00 1.87
C TYR A 124 9.98 23.92 1.96
N GLY A 125 10.51 22.73 2.18
CA GLY A 125 11.95 22.47 2.09
C GLY A 125 12.47 22.47 0.65
N ARG A 126 11.58 22.45 -0.37
CA ARG A 126 11.89 22.48 -1.81
C ARG A 126 12.84 21.36 -2.25
N LYS A 127 12.63 20.15 -1.76
CA LYS A 127 13.47 18.98 -2.06
C LYS A 127 12.69 17.68 -1.95
N VAL A 128 13.21 16.65 -2.55
CA VAL A 128 12.77 15.28 -2.31
C VAL A 128 13.77 14.66 -1.33
N LYS A 129 13.25 13.95 -0.35
CA LYS A 129 14.05 13.19 0.62
C LYS A 129 13.77 11.72 0.47
N SER A 130 14.81 10.92 0.67
CA SER A 130 14.71 9.47 0.77
C SER A 130 15.14 9.02 2.16
N LEU A 131 14.36 8.12 2.74
CA LEU A 131 14.57 7.59 4.08
C LEU A 131 14.38 6.08 4.07
N THR A 132 15.02 5.40 4.99
CA THR A 132 14.68 3.99 5.27
C THR A 132 13.26 3.89 5.82
N LEU A 133 12.71 2.67 5.88
CA LEU A 133 11.41 2.42 6.52
C LEU A 133 11.40 2.82 8.00
N THR A 134 12.55 2.98 8.63
CA THR A 134 12.70 3.42 10.04
C THR A 134 12.82 4.95 10.17
N GLY A 135 12.90 5.68 9.05
CA GLY A 135 12.99 7.14 9.06
C GLY A 135 14.42 7.70 9.17
N GLN A 136 15.41 6.95 8.71
CA GLN A 136 16.83 7.37 8.72
C GLN A 136 17.39 7.51 7.32
#